data_76414b4fc13b83ca3d7feeba80f3a983
#
_entry.id   76414b4fc13b83ca3d7feeba80f3a983
#
_cell.length_a   1.000
_cell.length_b   1.000
_cell.length_c   1.000
_cell.angle_alpha   90.00
_cell.angle_beta   90.00
_cell.angle_gamma   90.00
#
_symmetry.space_group_name_H-M   'P 1'
#
loop_
_entity.id
_entity.type
_entity.pdbx_description
1 polymer ?
#
loop_
_entity_poly.entity_id
_entity_poly.type
_entity_poly.pdbx_seq_one_letter_code
_entity_poly.pdbx_strand_id
1 'polypeptide(L)'
;MKNNILLNTFWGVLSLFFLNACEDSLMGSVYQTTSEQMLDEYMDEHLGEFLKIVHKSDYRGMLHAYGAYTCLAPTDEAVRKFMEKEGKTIDELTKEEADAYVGYHIIGDTISSARFEDGKMPTPNIRGYYLTTKTESDESGNVYVMVDRKARMVTKDVLLGNGVLHVIDAVLEKPELTLRQQVAVLPTEKYSLFKDLFAEYEEYLAGVMTNDTTYTVYVQSNETFNDEGIHNKAELLVRLKKNMVGIAEDELVKNFLAYHIGIGRRYIVDLLGGTSAVMTKVENQVITSTMDGQSIVLNRFKSASSYEAGIELLRNS
;
A
#
# COMPACT_ATOMS: atom_id res chain seq x y z
N MET A 1 75.87 12.52 13.07
CA MET A 1 74.85 13.49 12.75
C MET A 1 74.23 13.36 11.29
N LYS A 2 74.29 12.18 10.68
CA LYS A 2 73.76 12.00 9.31
C LYS A 2 72.48 11.14 9.19
N ASN A 3 72.03 10.53 10.27
CA ASN A 3 70.91 9.61 10.25
C ASN A 3 69.53 10.25 10.62
N ASN A 4 69.51 11.48 11.15
CA ASN A 4 68.24 12.10 11.60
C ASN A 4 67.55 12.93 10.52
N ILE A 5 68.26 13.27 9.42
CA ILE A 5 67.67 14.06 8.32
C ILE A 5 66.80 13.17 7.40
N LEU A 6 67.22 11.91 7.17
CA LEU A 6 66.45 10.95 6.37
C LEU A 6 65.15 10.49 7.07
N LEU A 7 65.17 10.40 8.40
CA LEU A 7 63.98 9.99 9.16
C LEU A 7 62.92 11.09 9.21
N ASN A 8 63.33 12.37 9.31
CA ASN A 8 62.40 13.51 9.32
C ASN A 8 61.77 13.78 7.94
N THR A 9 62.51 13.50 6.85
CA THR A 9 61.96 13.62 5.49
C THR A 9 60.95 12.49 5.17
N PHE A 10 61.16 11.29 5.69
CA PHE A 10 60.23 10.18 5.50
C PHE A 10 58.91 10.39 6.26
N TRP A 11 58.94 10.96 7.46
CA TRP A 11 57.75 11.31 8.21
C TRP A 11 57.00 12.51 7.61
N GLY A 12 57.71 13.48 7.04
CA GLY A 12 57.12 14.62 6.34
C GLY A 12 56.38 14.24 5.04
N VAL A 13 56.90 13.27 4.29
CA VAL A 13 56.26 12.76 3.05
C VAL A 13 55.08 11.82 3.37
N LEU A 14 55.18 11.03 4.46
CA LEU A 14 54.09 10.16 4.90
C LEU A 14 52.90 10.95 5.45
N SER A 15 53.11 12.10 6.08
CA SER A 15 52.03 12.96 6.57
C SER A 15 51.28 13.71 5.46
N LEU A 16 51.92 13.94 4.30
CA LEU A 16 51.27 14.56 3.14
C LEU A 16 50.39 13.59 2.35
N PHE A 17 50.56 12.27 2.49
CA PHE A 17 49.68 11.28 1.83
C PHE A 17 48.38 11.01 2.61
N PHE A 18 48.27 11.38 3.87
CA PHE A 18 47.05 11.19 4.67
C PHE A 18 46.06 12.35 4.59
N LEU A 19 46.41 13.46 3.93
CA LEU A 19 45.51 14.62 3.81
C LEU A 19 44.60 14.60 2.55
N ASN A 20 44.80 13.61 1.65
CA ASN A 20 43.94 13.47 0.47
C ASN A 20 42.96 12.29 0.55
N ALA A 21 42.79 11.66 1.71
CA ALA A 21 41.92 10.49 1.85
C ALA A 21 40.55 10.82 2.53
N CYS A 22 40.17 12.09 2.62
CA CYS A 22 38.98 12.46 3.38
C CYS A 22 38.06 13.45 2.65
N GLU A 23 38.05 13.45 1.31
CA GLU A 23 37.11 14.31 0.56
C GLU A 23 36.01 13.60 -0.18
N ASP A 24 36.00 12.24 -0.27
CA ASP A 24 35.00 11.53 -1.11
C ASP A 24 33.97 10.70 -0.34
N SER A 25 33.88 10.75 0.99
CA SER A 25 32.95 9.89 1.72
C SER A 25 31.88 10.61 2.54
N LEU A 26 31.76 11.93 2.43
CA LEU A 26 30.72 12.70 3.13
C LEU A 26 29.76 13.46 2.19
N MET A 27 29.91 13.32 0.88
CA MET A 27 28.79 13.57 -0.01
C MET A 27 27.94 12.30 0.00
N GLY A 28 27.15 12.13 1.06
CA GLY A 28 25.94 11.35 0.96
C GLY A 28 25.27 11.76 -0.33
N SER A 29 24.71 10.84 -1.06
CA SER A 29 24.04 11.03 -2.33
C SER A 29 23.08 12.22 -2.24
N VAL A 30 23.61 13.43 -2.40
CA VAL A 30 22.81 14.56 -2.82
C VAL A 30 22.29 14.09 -4.17
N TYR A 31 21.00 13.84 -4.26
CA TYR A 31 20.32 13.69 -5.53
C TYR A 31 20.69 14.90 -6.36
N GLN A 32 21.71 14.78 -7.20
CA GLN A 32 21.97 15.77 -8.22
C GLN A 32 20.87 15.58 -9.24
N THR A 33 19.80 16.33 -9.08
CA THR A 33 18.85 16.54 -10.17
C THR A 33 19.65 17.15 -11.30
N THR A 34 20.00 16.33 -12.28
CA THR A 34 20.75 16.75 -13.48
C THR A 34 19.86 17.51 -14.45
N SER A 35 18.57 17.59 -14.18
CA SER A 35 17.57 18.30 -14.97
C SER A 35 17.07 19.53 -14.22
N GLU A 36 17.04 20.68 -14.88
CA GLU A 36 16.34 21.88 -14.41
C GLU A 36 14.83 21.81 -14.68
N GLN A 37 14.38 20.85 -15.54
CA GLN A 37 12.99 20.65 -15.93
C GLN A 37 12.14 20.16 -14.74
N MET A 38 11.00 20.82 -14.50
CA MET A 38 10.07 20.47 -13.43
C MET A 38 9.09 19.37 -13.89
N LEU A 39 8.37 18.78 -12.94
CA LEU A 39 7.39 17.70 -13.20
C LEU A 39 6.31 18.12 -14.20
N ASP A 40 5.75 19.30 -14.06
CA ASP A 40 4.72 19.83 -14.96
C ASP A 40 5.26 20.18 -16.35
N GLU A 41 6.50 20.66 -16.46
CA GLU A 41 7.16 20.93 -17.75
C GLU A 41 7.39 19.63 -18.53
N TYR A 42 7.84 18.56 -17.86
CA TYR A 42 7.97 17.26 -18.50
C TYR A 42 6.60 16.72 -18.95
N MET A 43 5.55 16.91 -18.15
CA MET A 43 4.21 16.49 -18.52
C MET A 43 3.67 17.28 -19.73
N ASP A 44 4.00 18.56 -19.86
CA ASP A 44 3.59 19.38 -21.01
C ASP A 44 4.14 18.82 -22.32
N GLU A 45 5.35 18.30 -22.30
CA GLU A 45 5.99 17.72 -23.46
C GLU A 45 5.55 16.28 -23.80
N HIS A 46 5.15 15.50 -22.78
CA HIS A 46 5.01 14.05 -22.92
C HIS A 46 3.67 13.45 -22.46
N LEU A 47 2.92 14.14 -21.58
CA LEU A 47 1.74 13.61 -20.87
C LEU A 47 0.64 14.67 -20.77
N GLY A 48 0.33 15.32 -21.90
CA GLY A 48 -0.53 16.49 -21.97
C GLY A 48 -1.96 16.26 -21.45
N GLU A 49 -2.52 15.05 -21.61
CA GLU A 49 -3.87 14.76 -21.09
C GLU A 49 -3.90 14.74 -19.57
N PHE A 50 -2.87 14.16 -18.92
CA PHE A 50 -2.79 14.20 -17.47
C PHE A 50 -2.51 15.62 -16.96
N LEU A 51 -1.67 16.37 -17.64
CA LEU A 51 -1.41 17.77 -17.30
C LEU A 51 -2.68 18.63 -17.34
N LYS A 52 -3.62 18.39 -18.27
CA LYS A 52 -4.91 19.08 -18.29
C LYS A 52 -5.69 18.84 -16.99
N ILE A 53 -5.67 17.62 -16.45
CA ILE A 53 -6.31 17.32 -15.15
C ILE A 53 -5.55 18.03 -14.01
N VAL A 54 -4.22 18.04 -14.04
CA VAL A 54 -3.38 18.78 -13.08
C VAL A 54 -3.74 20.27 -13.08
N HIS A 55 -3.95 20.87 -14.24
CA HIS A 55 -4.32 22.29 -14.36
C HIS A 55 -5.69 22.64 -13.74
N LYS A 56 -6.59 21.65 -13.63
CA LYS A 56 -7.87 21.81 -12.95
C LYS A 56 -7.80 21.62 -11.44
N SER A 57 -6.69 21.06 -10.93
CA SER A 57 -6.48 20.72 -9.53
C SER A 57 -5.73 21.83 -8.76
N ASP A 58 -5.78 21.77 -7.43
CA ASP A 58 -4.96 22.63 -6.55
C ASP A 58 -3.47 22.24 -6.57
N TYR A 59 -3.10 21.11 -7.18
CA TYR A 59 -1.73 20.61 -7.15
C TYR A 59 -0.83 21.18 -8.25
N ARG A 60 -1.36 21.97 -9.20
CA ARG A 60 -0.58 22.60 -10.26
C ARG A 60 0.64 23.36 -9.74
N GLY A 61 0.42 24.26 -8.76
CA GLY A 61 1.50 25.07 -8.21
C GLY A 61 2.57 24.26 -7.48
N MET A 62 2.16 23.16 -6.85
CA MET A 62 3.07 22.23 -6.17
C MET A 62 3.98 21.49 -7.17
N LEU A 63 3.44 21.04 -8.30
CA LEU A 63 4.20 20.31 -9.31
C LEU A 63 5.14 21.21 -10.13
N HIS A 64 4.93 22.53 -10.10
CA HIS A 64 5.84 23.53 -10.69
C HIS A 64 6.90 24.03 -9.69
N ALA A 65 6.63 23.98 -8.39
CA ALA A 65 7.54 24.48 -7.36
C ALA A 65 8.63 23.45 -7.00
N TYR A 66 9.74 23.94 -6.46
CA TYR A 66 10.75 23.06 -5.86
C TYR A 66 10.15 22.19 -4.76
N GLY A 67 10.58 20.95 -4.71
CA GLY A 67 10.08 19.97 -3.75
C GLY A 67 10.73 18.61 -3.92
N ALA A 68 10.20 17.61 -3.25
CA ALA A 68 10.64 16.23 -3.34
C ALA A 68 9.40 15.35 -3.54
N TYR A 69 9.05 15.10 -4.79
CA TYR A 69 7.83 14.38 -5.14
C TYR A 69 8.13 13.14 -5.97
N THR A 70 7.27 12.14 -5.85
CA THR A 70 7.14 11.08 -6.85
C THR A 70 5.78 11.22 -7.52
N CYS A 71 5.79 11.35 -8.84
CA CYS A 71 4.57 11.37 -9.64
C CYS A 71 4.44 10.06 -10.44
N LEU A 72 3.34 9.35 -10.25
CA LEU A 72 2.94 8.19 -11.05
C LEU A 72 2.01 8.69 -12.16
N ALA A 73 2.57 9.25 -13.23
CA ALA A 73 1.80 9.94 -14.25
C ALA A 73 1.26 8.96 -15.31
N PRO A 74 -0.06 8.90 -15.54
CA PRO A 74 -0.63 8.04 -16.56
C PRO A 74 -0.34 8.58 -17.97
N THR A 75 -0.19 7.66 -18.93
CA THR A 75 -0.07 8.01 -20.36
C THR A 75 -1.34 8.72 -20.84
N ASP A 76 -1.22 9.48 -21.93
CA ASP A 76 -2.37 10.11 -22.58
C ASP A 76 -3.45 9.10 -23.00
N GLU A 77 -3.02 7.91 -23.44
CA GLU A 77 -3.95 6.82 -23.77
C GLU A 77 -4.70 6.32 -22.53
N ALA A 78 -3.98 6.17 -21.41
CA ALA A 78 -4.58 5.75 -20.15
C ALA A 78 -5.63 6.78 -19.66
N VAL A 79 -5.31 8.06 -19.76
CA VAL A 79 -6.26 9.14 -19.40
C VAL A 79 -7.48 9.12 -20.31
N ARG A 80 -7.31 9.01 -21.63
CA ARG A 80 -8.46 8.95 -22.56
C ARG A 80 -9.37 7.75 -22.28
N LYS A 81 -8.80 6.55 -22.10
CA LYS A 81 -9.59 5.35 -21.73
C LYS A 81 -10.34 5.51 -20.42
N PHE A 82 -9.68 6.15 -19.46
CA PHE A 82 -10.28 6.42 -18.16
C PHE A 82 -11.48 7.39 -18.27
N MET A 83 -11.32 8.51 -18.98
CA MET A 83 -12.38 9.49 -19.19
C MET A 83 -13.56 8.90 -20.00
N GLU A 84 -13.27 8.04 -20.97
CA GLU A 84 -14.30 7.30 -21.70
C GLU A 84 -15.11 6.37 -20.77
N LYS A 85 -14.43 5.65 -19.88
CA LYS A 85 -15.06 4.80 -18.83
C LYS A 85 -15.96 5.63 -17.92
N GLU A 86 -15.50 6.80 -17.49
CA GLU A 86 -16.27 7.72 -16.64
C GLU A 86 -17.44 8.40 -17.38
N GLY A 87 -17.49 8.32 -18.72
CA GLY A 87 -18.49 8.98 -19.56
C GLY A 87 -18.40 10.50 -19.51
N LYS A 88 -17.22 11.05 -19.26
CA LYS A 88 -16.94 12.49 -19.12
C LYS A 88 -15.75 12.91 -19.99
N THR A 89 -15.72 14.18 -20.32
CA THR A 89 -14.49 14.82 -20.83
C THR A 89 -13.68 15.41 -19.67
N ILE A 90 -12.40 15.70 -19.90
CA ILE A 90 -11.57 16.38 -18.88
C ILE A 90 -12.17 17.75 -18.52
N ASP A 91 -12.80 18.43 -19.48
CA ASP A 91 -13.40 19.75 -19.25
C ASP A 91 -14.61 19.71 -18.32
N GLU A 92 -15.29 18.59 -18.25
CA GLU A 92 -16.44 18.36 -17.36
C GLU A 92 -16.05 17.92 -15.94
N LEU A 93 -14.77 17.63 -15.70
CA LEU A 93 -14.29 17.32 -14.34
C LEU A 93 -14.47 18.54 -13.44
N THR A 94 -15.01 18.32 -12.25
CA THR A 94 -14.97 19.30 -11.18
C THR A 94 -13.55 19.42 -10.62
N LYS A 95 -13.28 20.51 -9.91
CA LYS A 95 -12.01 20.70 -9.23
C LYS A 95 -11.76 19.59 -8.21
N GLU A 96 -12.77 19.21 -7.45
CA GLU A 96 -12.72 18.17 -6.43
C GLU A 96 -12.38 16.79 -7.02
N GLU A 97 -12.93 16.46 -8.20
CA GLU A 97 -12.60 15.25 -8.94
C GLU A 97 -11.15 15.31 -9.44
N ALA A 98 -10.74 16.44 -10.01
CA ALA A 98 -9.34 16.61 -10.45
C ALA A 98 -8.36 16.51 -9.26
N ASP A 99 -8.67 17.12 -8.12
CA ASP A 99 -7.88 17.01 -6.87
C ASP A 99 -7.81 15.55 -6.39
N ALA A 100 -8.91 14.81 -6.48
CA ALA A 100 -8.92 13.41 -6.09
C ALA A 100 -8.01 12.57 -6.98
N TYR A 101 -8.11 12.72 -8.30
CA TYR A 101 -7.27 11.98 -9.26
C TYR A 101 -5.80 12.37 -9.12
N VAL A 102 -5.46 13.64 -9.25
CA VAL A 102 -4.06 14.10 -9.20
C VAL A 102 -3.42 13.73 -7.87
N GLY A 103 -4.11 14.02 -6.77
CA GLY A 103 -3.58 13.73 -5.45
C GLY A 103 -3.38 12.25 -5.16
N TYR A 104 -4.08 11.35 -5.85
CA TYR A 104 -3.86 9.91 -5.73
C TYR A 104 -2.57 9.45 -6.43
N HIS A 105 -2.08 10.20 -7.43
CA HIS A 105 -0.89 9.91 -8.22
C HIS A 105 0.40 10.53 -7.68
N ILE A 106 0.35 11.34 -6.63
CA ILE A 106 1.51 12.06 -6.10
C ILE A 106 1.86 11.56 -4.70
N ILE A 107 3.15 11.32 -4.47
CA ILE A 107 3.72 10.97 -3.18
C ILE A 107 4.67 12.10 -2.76
N GLY A 108 4.59 12.55 -1.50
CA GLY A 108 5.41 13.61 -0.93
C GLY A 108 6.80 13.12 -0.50
N ASP A 109 7.46 12.32 -1.33
CA ASP A 109 8.82 11.81 -1.16
C ASP A 109 9.39 11.47 -2.54
N THR A 110 10.70 11.48 -2.69
CA THR A 110 11.38 11.07 -3.93
C THR A 110 11.73 9.58 -3.86
N ILE A 111 10.98 8.75 -4.60
CA ILE A 111 11.12 7.30 -4.58
C ILE A 111 11.50 6.80 -5.96
N SER A 112 12.75 6.39 -6.13
CA SER A 112 13.20 5.71 -7.35
C SER A 112 12.69 4.26 -7.41
N SER A 113 12.63 3.68 -8.61
CA SER A 113 12.19 2.30 -8.81
C SER A 113 13.07 1.26 -8.09
N ALA A 114 14.31 1.61 -7.76
CA ALA A 114 15.21 0.77 -6.97
C ALA A 114 14.75 0.60 -5.50
N ARG A 115 13.86 1.47 -5.03
CA ARG A 115 13.26 1.38 -3.68
C ARG A 115 11.89 0.70 -3.67
N PHE A 116 11.43 0.22 -4.81
CA PHE A 116 10.17 -0.51 -4.88
C PHE A 116 10.38 -1.95 -4.43
N GLU A 117 9.60 -2.33 -3.44
CA GLU A 117 9.49 -3.70 -2.94
C GLU A 117 8.08 -4.20 -3.21
N ASP A 118 7.92 -5.52 -3.31
CA ASP A 118 6.59 -6.11 -3.42
C ASP A 118 5.79 -5.82 -2.15
N GLY A 119 4.65 -5.14 -2.30
CA GLY A 119 3.79 -4.75 -1.21
C GLY A 119 3.55 -3.24 -1.12
N LYS A 120 3.47 -2.74 0.10
CA LYS A 120 3.15 -1.34 0.40
C LYS A 120 4.35 -0.42 0.11
N MET A 121 4.14 0.69 -0.60
CA MET A 121 5.14 1.74 -0.75
C MET A 121 5.50 2.36 0.61
N PRO A 122 6.75 2.84 0.79
CA PRO A 122 7.21 3.35 2.09
C PRO A 122 6.45 4.59 2.57
N THR A 123 6.01 5.44 1.64
CA THR A 123 5.33 6.70 1.91
C THR A 123 3.95 6.70 1.27
N PRO A 124 2.90 7.19 1.94
CA PRO A 124 1.58 7.31 1.35
C PRO A 124 1.55 8.42 0.29
N ASN A 125 0.57 8.36 -0.61
CA ASN A 125 0.30 9.48 -1.49
C ASN A 125 -0.25 10.68 -0.70
N ILE A 126 -0.32 11.86 -1.32
CA ILE A 126 -0.76 13.10 -0.64
C ILE A 126 -2.22 13.07 -0.18
N ARG A 127 -3.00 12.05 -0.60
CA ARG A 127 -4.36 11.78 -0.11
C ARG A 127 -4.36 10.82 1.09
N GLY A 128 -3.19 10.39 1.60
CA GLY A 128 -3.04 9.50 2.74
C GLY A 128 -3.21 8.01 2.45
N TYR A 129 -3.26 7.61 1.17
CA TYR A 129 -3.35 6.21 0.76
C TYR A 129 -1.98 5.64 0.46
N TYR A 130 -1.67 4.46 1.01
CA TYR A 130 -0.50 3.71 0.59
C TYR A 130 -0.80 2.98 -0.71
N LEU A 131 -0.04 3.29 -1.74
CA LEU A 131 -0.04 2.51 -2.98
C LEU A 131 0.76 1.22 -2.77
N THR A 132 0.49 0.22 -3.58
CA THR A 132 1.25 -1.04 -3.56
C THR A 132 1.99 -1.22 -4.87
N THR A 133 3.17 -1.81 -4.79
CA THR A 133 3.94 -2.26 -5.96
C THR A 133 4.07 -3.77 -5.95
N LYS A 134 4.18 -4.37 -7.12
CA LYS A 134 4.48 -5.78 -7.31
C LYS A 134 5.28 -5.98 -8.57
N THR A 135 6.35 -6.71 -8.46
CA THR A 135 7.15 -7.13 -9.61
C THR A 135 6.51 -8.34 -10.25
N GLU A 136 6.24 -8.27 -11.55
CA GLU A 136 5.64 -9.33 -12.34
C GLU A 136 6.44 -9.55 -13.62
N SER A 137 6.22 -10.69 -14.28
CA SER A 137 6.78 -10.99 -15.59
C SER A 137 5.69 -11.35 -16.57
N ASP A 138 5.84 -10.92 -17.82
CA ASP A 138 4.97 -11.34 -18.91
C ASP A 138 5.37 -12.73 -19.46
N GLU A 139 4.57 -13.27 -20.37
CA GLU A 139 4.81 -14.58 -21.01
C GLU A 139 6.14 -14.63 -21.78
N SER A 140 6.68 -13.50 -22.16
CA SER A 140 7.98 -13.38 -22.83
C SER A 140 9.15 -13.25 -21.84
N GLY A 141 8.87 -13.22 -20.53
CA GLY A 141 9.87 -13.09 -19.48
C GLY A 141 10.32 -11.65 -19.20
N ASN A 142 9.67 -10.63 -19.79
CA ASN A 142 9.97 -9.24 -19.46
C ASN A 142 9.43 -8.88 -18.07
N VAL A 143 10.30 -8.33 -17.25
CA VAL A 143 9.95 -7.92 -15.88
C VAL A 143 9.42 -6.49 -15.86
N TYR A 144 8.30 -6.29 -15.18
CA TYR A 144 7.69 -4.97 -15.00
C TYR A 144 7.15 -4.79 -13.58
N VAL A 145 6.87 -3.55 -13.22
CA VAL A 145 6.27 -3.21 -11.92
C VAL A 145 4.81 -2.87 -12.14
N MET A 146 3.93 -3.55 -11.40
CA MET A 146 2.52 -3.19 -11.26
C MET A 146 2.32 -2.27 -10.06
N VAL A 147 1.53 -1.22 -10.24
CA VAL A 147 1.11 -0.31 -9.18
C VAL A 147 -0.37 -0.54 -8.88
N ASP A 148 -0.69 -0.74 -7.61
CA ASP A 148 -2.05 -1.01 -7.11
C ASP A 148 -2.78 -2.16 -7.82
N ARG A 149 -2.03 -3.12 -8.38
CA ARG A 149 -2.54 -4.24 -9.19
C ARG A 149 -3.36 -3.76 -10.40
N LYS A 150 -3.21 -2.51 -10.80
CA LYS A 150 -4.02 -1.86 -11.84
C LYS A 150 -3.18 -1.32 -12.99
N ALA A 151 -2.12 -0.61 -12.67
CA ALA A 151 -1.29 0.08 -13.66
C ALA A 151 0.09 -0.55 -13.78
N ARG A 152 0.51 -0.85 -15.01
CA ARG A 152 1.89 -1.24 -15.32
C ARG A 152 2.74 0.01 -15.48
N MET A 153 3.91 0.03 -14.87
CA MET A 153 4.89 1.08 -15.05
C MET A 153 5.62 0.88 -16.38
N VAL A 154 5.44 1.83 -17.31
CA VAL A 154 5.99 1.77 -18.67
C VAL A 154 7.30 2.54 -18.82
N THR A 155 7.48 3.62 -18.03
CA THR A 155 8.75 4.33 -17.92
C THR A 155 9.05 4.57 -16.45
N LYS A 156 10.32 4.36 -16.08
CA LYS A 156 10.76 4.49 -14.68
C LYS A 156 11.83 5.55 -14.56
N ASP A 157 11.87 6.20 -13.39
CA ASP A 157 13.01 7.01 -12.94
C ASP A 157 13.35 8.20 -13.86
N VAL A 158 12.32 8.92 -14.34
CA VAL A 158 12.54 10.23 -14.96
C VAL A 158 12.87 11.22 -13.85
N LEU A 159 14.15 11.57 -13.75
CA LEU A 159 14.65 12.48 -12.71
C LEU A 159 14.43 13.92 -13.15
N LEU A 160 13.73 14.71 -12.34
CA LEU A 160 13.33 16.09 -12.63
C LEU A 160 13.72 17.02 -11.47
N GLY A 161 13.68 18.31 -11.71
CA GLY A 161 14.14 19.33 -10.75
C GLY A 161 13.45 19.31 -9.39
N ASN A 162 12.21 18.83 -9.34
CA ASN A 162 11.42 18.74 -8.12
C ASN A 162 10.95 17.32 -7.78
N GLY A 163 11.54 16.27 -8.38
CA GLY A 163 11.19 14.91 -8.02
C GLY A 163 11.51 13.84 -9.07
N VAL A 164 10.83 12.74 -8.94
CA VAL A 164 10.90 11.59 -9.86
C VAL A 164 9.53 11.35 -10.46
N LEU A 165 9.49 11.10 -11.77
CA LEU A 165 8.27 10.72 -12.47
C LEU A 165 8.39 9.29 -12.98
N HIS A 166 7.35 8.51 -12.79
CA HIS A 166 7.17 7.20 -13.41
C HIS A 166 5.92 7.23 -14.25
N VAL A 167 6.01 6.79 -15.50
CA VAL A 167 4.86 6.74 -16.40
C VAL A 167 4.16 5.40 -16.23
N ILE A 168 2.84 5.43 -16.11
CA ILE A 168 1.99 4.25 -15.93
C ILE A 168 0.91 4.16 -17.03
N ASP A 169 0.46 2.94 -17.34
CA ASP A 169 -0.48 2.67 -18.43
C ASP A 169 -1.98 2.68 -18.02
N ALA A 170 -2.26 3.03 -16.78
CA ALA A 170 -3.64 3.21 -16.30
C ALA A 170 -3.73 4.33 -15.26
N VAL A 171 -4.88 5.00 -15.16
CA VAL A 171 -5.18 5.96 -14.10
C VAL A 171 -5.43 5.20 -12.80
N LEU A 172 -4.79 5.62 -11.73
CA LEU A 172 -5.01 5.10 -10.38
C LEU A 172 -6.25 5.76 -9.77
N GLU A 173 -7.06 4.96 -9.10
CA GLU A 173 -8.28 5.42 -8.44
C GLU A 173 -8.29 4.92 -7.00
N LYS A 174 -8.80 5.74 -6.09
CA LYS A 174 -9.05 5.23 -4.76
C LYS A 174 -10.09 4.09 -4.84
N PRO A 175 -10.03 3.11 -3.93
CA PRO A 175 -11.07 2.10 -3.84
C PRO A 175 -12.46 2.75 -3.61
N GLU A 176 -13.42 2.47 -4.47
CA GLU A 176 -14.77 3.02 -4.37
C GLU A 176 -15.60 2.33 -3.28
N LEU A 177 -15.34 1.04 -3.08
CA LEU A 177 -16.12 0.22 -2.16
C LEU A 177 -15.64 0.40 -0.71
N THR A 178 -16.58 0.63 0.18
CA THR A 178 -16.34 0.51 1.62
C THR A 178 -15.95 -0.92 2.00
N LEU A 179 -15.33 -1.13 3.17
CA LEU A 179 -15.00 -2.48 3.64
C LEU A 179 -16.22 -3.41 3.65
N ARG A 180 -17.38 -2.90 4.05
CA ARG A 180 -18.62 -3.68 4.05
C ARG A 180 -19.03 -4.13 2.65
N GLN A 181 -18.97 -3.22 1.69
CA GLN A 181 -19.24 -3.53 0.29
C GLN A 181 -18.20 -4.48 -0.30
N GLN A 182 -16.92 -4.35 0.09
CA GLN A 182 -15.87 -5.28 -0.32
C GLN A 182 -16.13 -6.69 0.19
N VAL A 183 -16.56 -6.86 1.45
CA VAL A 183 -16.96 -8.17 1.96
C VAL A 183 -18.17 -8.73 1.19
N ALA A 184 -19.15 -7.89 0.85
CA ALA A 184 -20.34 -8.31 0.13
C ALA A 184 -20.05 -8.83 -1.29
N VAL A 185 -19.01 -8.33 -1.98
CA VAL A 185 -18.63 -8.78 -3.34
C VAL A 185 -17.61 -9.92 -3.37
N LEU A 186 -17.17 -10.43 -2.22
CA LEU A 186 -16.29 -11.61 -2.18
C LEU A 186 -16.94 -12.83 -2.84
N PRO A 187 -16.14 -13.75 -3.43
CA PRO A 187 -16.63 -14.99 -4.03
C PRO A 187 -17.48 -15.80 -3.05
N THR A 188 -18.76 -16.00 -3.38
CA THR A 188 -19.72 -16.67 -2.47
C THR A 188 -19.34 -18.14 -2.25
N GLU A 189 -18.81 -18.81 -3.28
CA GLU A 189 -18.34 -20.21 -3.21
C GLU A 189 -17.25 -20.38 -2.15
N LYS A 190 -16.48 -19.33 -1.87
CA LYS A 190 -15.34 -19.37 -0.94
C LYS A 190 -15.67 -18.78 0.44
N TYR A 191 -16.59 -17.83 0.53
CA TYR A 191 -16.80 -17.01 1.73
C TYR A 191 -18.28 -16.88 2.15
N SER A 192 -19.19 -17.78 1.72
CA SER A 192 -20.62 -17.64 1.94
C SER A 192 -20.99 -17.41 3.41
N LEU A 193 -20.51 -18.28 4.31
CA LEU A 193 -20.89 -18.19 5.72
C LEU A 193 -20.47 -16.86 6.36
N PHE A 194 -19.25 -16.41 6.10
CA PHE A 194 -18.77 -15.12 6.63
C PHE A 194 -19.57 -13.94 6.05
N LYS A 195 -19.83 -13.97 4.74
CA LYS A 195 -20.65 -12.93 4.06
C LYS A 195 -22.07 -12.86 4.62
N ASP A 196 -22.71 -14.00 4.80
CA ASP A 196 -24.08 -14.07 5.32
C ASP A 196 -24.15 -13.51 6.75
N LEU A 197 -23.19 -13.86 7.60
CA LEU A 197 -23.08 -13.29 8.94
C LEU A 197 -22.81 -11.79 8.91
N PHE A 198 -21.92 -11.35 8.03
CA PHE A 198 -21.56 -9.93 7.92
C PHE A 198 -22.72 -9.09 7.40
N ALA A 199 -23.53 -9.61 6.48
CA ALA A 199 -24.73 -8.97 5.97
C ALA A 199 -25.86 -8.94 7.02
N GLU A 200 -26.07 -10.05 7.74
CA GLU A 200 -27.08 -10.13 8.79
C GLU A 200 -26.87 -9.11 9.93
N TYR A 201 -25.62 -8.78 10.22
CA TYR A 201 -25.22 -7.85 11.28
C TYR A 201 -24.74 -6.49 10.75
N GLU A 202 -25.18 -6.07 9.56
CA GLU A 202 -24.71 -4.85 8.89
C GLU A 202 -24.92 -3.59 9.75
N GLU A 203 -26.07 -3.45 10.41
CA GLU A 203 -26.38 -2.30 11.26
C GLU A 203 -25.40 -2.22 12.47
N TYR A 204 -25.14 -3.34 13.11
CA TYR A 204 -24.15 -3.43 14.20
C TYR A 204 -22.76 -3.05 13.71
N LEU A 205 -22.34 -3.60 12.57
CA LEU A 205 -21.03 -3.36 11.97
C LEU A 205 -20.86 -1.89 11.53
N ALA A 206 -21.94 -1.23 11.11
CA ALA A 206 -21.92 0.21 10.81
C ALA A 206 -21.59 1.05 12.05
N GLY A 207 -22.09 0.64 13.23
CA GLY A 207 -21.74 1.29 14.49
C GLY A 207 -20.32 0.97 15.00
N VAL A 208 -19.80 -0.21 14.64
CA VAL A 208 -18.46 -0.66 15.05
C VAL A 208 -17.37 -0.04 14.17
N MET A 209 -17.57 0.01 12.84
CA MET A 209 -16.64 0.57 11.87
C MET A 209 -17.01 2.02 11.56
N THR A 210 -16.63 2.94 12.42
CA THR A 210 -16.87 4.38 12.27
C THR A 210 -15.86 5.04 11.30
N ASN A 211 -16.16 6.26 10.85
CA ASN A 211 -15.32 6.96 9.86
C ASN A 211 -14.11 7.68 10.47
N ASP A 212 -13.91 7.61 11.78
CA ASP A 212 -12.86 8.30 12.51
C ASP A 212 -11.52 7.54 12.54
N THR A 213 -11.53 6.29 12.11
CA THR A 213 -10.31 5.46 12.01
C THR A 213 -10.37 4.51 10.82
N THR A 214 -9.29 3.78 10.59
CA THR A 214 -9.20 2.74 9.55
C THR A 214 -9.27 1.36 10.16
N TYR A 215 -9.70 0.38 9.37
CA TYR A 215 -9.87 -1.01 9.83
C TYR A 215 -9.27 -1.99 8.83
N THR A 216 -9.02 -3.20 9.32
CA THR A 216 -8.70 -4.37 8.51
C THR A 216 -9.66 -5.48 8.89
N VAL A 217 -10.38 -6.04 7.93
CA VAL A 217 -11.27 -7.18 8.15
C VAL A 217 -10.55 -8.47 7.78
N TYR A 218 -10.46 -9.40 8.72
CA TYR A 218 -9.88 -10.73 8.55
C TYR A 218 -10.99 -11.71 8.20
N VAL A 219 -11.18 -11.97 6.90
CA VAL A 219 -12.28 -12.81 6.42
C VAL A 219 -11.91 -14.28 6.52
N GLN A 220 -12.80 -15.09 7.11
CA GLN A 220 -12.64 -16.52 7.22
C GLN A 220 -13.31 -17.24 6.04
N SER A 221 -12.59 -18.17 5.39
CA SER A 221 -13.13 -18.95 4.28
C SER A 221 -14.06 -20.08 4.73
N ASN A 222 -14.92 -20.55 3.84
CA ASN A 222 -15.75 -21.73 4.07
C ASN A 222 -14.89 -22.97 4.39
N GLU A 223 -13.74 -23.10 3.73
CA GLU A 223 -12.79 -24.19 3.99
C GLU A 223 -12.33 -24.18 5.45
N THR A 224 -11.90 -23.03 5.94
CA THR A 224 -11.49 -22.87 7.34
C THR A 224 -12.63 -23.19 8.33
N PHE A 225 -13.85 -22.81 8.02
CA PHE A 225 -15.01 -23.18 8.84
C PHE A 225 -15.27 -24.68 8.81
N ASN A 226 -15.19 -25.29 7.62
CA ASN A 226 -15.41 -26.73 7.43
C ASN A 226 -14.38 -27.57 8.18
N ASP A 227 -13.12 -27.15 8.21
CA ASP A 227 -12.04 -27.83 8.95
C ASP A 227 -12.33 -27.89 10.46
N GLU A 228 -13.07 -26.92 10.97
CA GLU A 228 -13.53 -26.87 12.37
C GLU A 228 -14.92 -27.52 12.58
N GLY A 229 -15.47 -28.16 11.52
CA GLY A 229 -16.80 -28.76 11.54
C GLY A 229 -17.95 -27.74 11.61
N ILE A 230 -17.76 -26.56 11.03
CA ILE A 230 -18.74 -25.47 11.04
C ILE A 230 -19.18 -25.24 9.57
N HIS A 231 -20.42 -25.58 9.27
CA HIS A 231 -20.98 -25.42 7.91
C HIS A 231 -22.10 -24.38 7.86
N ASN A 232 -22.53 -23.89 9.00
CA ASN A 232 -23.62 -22.91 9.11
C ASN A 232 -23.57 -22.14 10.45
N LYS A 233 -24.42 -21.10 10.57
CA LYS A 233 -24.50 -20.25 11.77
C LYS A 233 -24.84 -21.06 13.03
N ALA A 234 -25.69 -22.09 12.93
CA ALA A 234 -26.09 -22.86 14.11
C ALA A 234 -24.90 -23.65 14.70
N GLU A 235 -24.07 -24.25 13.84
CA GLU A 235 -22.86 -24.95 14.27
C GLU A 235 -21.80 -23.97 14.81
N LEU A 236 -21.66 -22.80 14.21
CA LEU A 236 -20.84 -21.72 14.75
C LEU A 236 -21.28 -21.35 16.17
N LEU A 237 -22.57 -21.14 16.39
CA LEU A 237 -23.11 -20.84 17.71
C LEU A 237 -22.83 -21.95 18.75
N VAL A 238 -22.96 -23.22 18.35
CA VAL A 238 -22.57 -24.35 19.23
C VAL A 238 -21.08 -24.26 19.61
N ARG A 239 -20.22 -23.91 18.67
CA ARG A 239 -18.78 -23.76 18.91
C ARG A 239 -18.48 -22.58 19.85
N LEU A 240 -19.10 -21.42 19.63
CA LEU A 240 -18.92 -20.21 20.44
C LEU A 240 -19.41 -20.40 21.88
N LYS A 241 -20.57 -21.05 22.09
CA LYS A 241 -21.13 -21.35 23.40
C LYS A 241 -20.22 -22.21 24.28
N LYS A 242 -19.41 -23.09 23.72
CA LYS A 242 -18.47 -23.89 24.52
C LYS A 242 -17.46 -23.05 25.28
N ASN A 243 -17.13 -21.89 24.76
CA ASN A 243 -16.10 -21.03 25.33
C ASN A 243 -16.68 -19.83 26.08
N MET A 244 -17.98 -19.53 25.91
CA MET A 244 -18.62 -18.32 26.42
C MET A 244 -20.02 -18.67 26.98
N VAL A 245 -20.05 -19.22 28.18
CA VAL A 245 -21.31 -19.66 28.85
C VAL A 245 -22.12 -18.45 29.35
N GLY A 246 -23.41 -18.47 29.08
CA GLY A 246 -24.34 -17.45 29.62
C GLY A 246 -24.47 -16.19 28.78
N ILE A 247 -23.85 -16.13 27.63
CA ILE A 247 -23.94 -15.02 26.65
C ILE A 247 -25.07 -15.32 25.66
N ALA A 248 -25.88 -14.31 25.30
CA ALA A 248 -26.92 -14.44 24.30
C ALA A 248 -26.32 -14.76 22.90
N GLU A 249 -27.05 -15.55 22.10
CA GLU A 249 -26.58 -15.98 20.78
C GLU A 249 -26.22 -14.80 19.86
N ASP A 250 -27.04 -13.77 19.87
CA ASP A 250 -26.80 -12.54 19.09
C ASP A 250 -25.48 -11.87 19.49
N GLU A 251 -25.22 -11.78 20.79
CA GLU A 251 -23.98 -11.18 21.30
C GLU A 251 -22.74 -12.05 21.00
N LEU A 252 -22.89 -13.37 20.96
CA LEU A 252 -21.81 -14.27 20.54
C LEU A 252 -21.39 -14.00 19.10
N VAL A 253 -22.36 -13.81 18.18
CA VAL A 253 -22.05 -13.53 16.76
C VAL A 253 -21.47 -12.12 16.60
N LYS A 254 -22.00 -11.13 17.31
CA LYS A 254 -21.44 -9.77 17.33
C LYS A 254 -19.98 -9.77 17.78
N ASN A 255 -19.67 -10.45 18.86
CA ASN A 255 -18.31 -10.58 19.36
C ASN A 255 -17.41 -11.32 18.38
N PHE A 256 -17.90 -12.38 17.73
CA PHE A 256 -17.18 -13.09 16.70
C PHE A 256 -16.82 -12.15 15.54
N LEU A 257 -17.78 -11.40 14.99
CA LEU A 257 -17.54 -10.46 13.90
C LEU A 257 -16.62 -9.31 14.32
N ALA A 258 -16.84 -8.72 15.49
CA ALA A 258 -16.00 -7.65 16.02
C ALA A 258 -14.55 -8.11 16.24
N TYR A 259 -14.33 -9.37 16.60
CA TYR A 259 -13.00 -9.96 16.72
C TYR A 259 -12.26 -10.03 15.38
N HIS A 260 -12.98 -10.20 14.26
CA HIS A 260 -12.42 -10.20 12.92
C HIS A 260 -12.14 -8.79 12.37
N ILE A 261 -12.43 -7.74 13.12
CA ILE A 261 -12.18 -6.35 12.74
C ILE A 261 -10.98 -5.82 13.52
N GLY A 262 -9.83 -5.78 12.89
CA GLY A 262 -8.62 -5.16 13.43
C GLY A 262 -8.66 -3.64 13.30
N ILE A 263 -8.22 -2.94 14.33
CA ILE A 263 -8.07 -1.48 14.33
C ILE A 263 -6.80 -1.09 13.56
N GLY A 264 -6.93 -0.18 12.64
CA GLY A 264 -5.86 0.28 11.76
C GLY A 264 -5.80 -0.49 10.44
N ARG A 265 -5.23 0.19 9.43
CA ARG A 265 -4.98 -0.39 8.11
C ARG A 265 -3.75 -1.29 8.18
N ARG A 266 -3.87 -2.53 7.73
CA ARG A 266 -2.76 -3.49 7.62
C ARG A 266 -2.63 -3.98 6.19
N TYR A 267 -1.40 -4.17 5.77
CA TYR A 267 -1.03 -4.79 4.49
C TYR A 267 -0.38 -6.14 4.78
N ILE A 268 -0.34 -7.02 3.79
CA ILE A 268 0.29 -8.34 3.94
C ILE A 268 1.74 -8.19 4.42
N VAL A 269 2.47 -7.23 3.87
CA VAL A 269 3.87 -6.93 4.27
C VAL A 269 4.00 -6.57 5.75
N ASP A 270 3.01 -5.89 6.34
CA ASP A 270 3.01 -5.57 7.78
C ASP A 270 2.88 -6.82 8.66
N LEU A 271 2.40 -7.94 8.09
CA LEU A 271 2.24 -9.22 8.75
C LEU A 271 3.44 -10.15 8.53
N LEU A 272 4.30 -9.87 7.53
CA LEU A 272 5.48 -10.66 7.19
C LEU A 272 6.70 -10.35 8.06
N GLY A 273 6.74 -9.22 8.74
CA GLY A 273 7.90 -8.71 9.49
C GLY A 273 8.19 -9.40 10.83
N GLY A 274 7.60 -10.56 11.12
CA GLY A 274 7.77 -11.27 12.39
C GLY A 274 6.46 -11.38 13.17
N THR A 275 6.53 -11.36 14.51
CA THR A 275 5.32 -11.37 15.34
C THR A 275 4.73 -9.98 15.43
N SER A 276 3.50 -9.79 14.95
CA SER A 276 2.75 -8.55 15.14
C SER A 276 1.44 -8.81 15.89
N ALA A 277 0.92 -7.79 16.54
CA ALA A 277 -0.37 -7.82 17.22
C ALA A 277 -1.26 -6.66 16.75
N VAL A 278 -2.48 -6.96 16.39
CA VAL A 278 -3.48 -5.98 15.96
C VAL A 278 -4.63 -5.99 16.95
N MET A 279 -4.92 -4.84 17.56
CA MET A 279 -6.08 -4.71 18.43
C MET A 279 -7.36 -4.89 17.63
N THR A 280 -8.31 -5.64 18.17
CA THR A 280 -9.61 -5.85 17.54
C THR A 280 -10.67 -4.90 18.11
N LYS A 281 -11.88 -4.95 17.56
CA LYS A 281 -13.02 -4.20 18.11
C LYS A 281 -13.65 -4.89 19.34
N VAL A 282 -13.15 -6.05 19.74
CA VAL A 282 -13.47 -6.64 21.06
C VAL A 282 -12.44 -6.14 22.06
N GLU A 283 -12.92 -5.58 23.16
CA GLU A 283 -12.07 -5.01 24.19
C GLU A 283 -11.04 -6.03 24.72
N ASN A 284 -9.78 -5.59 24.81
CA ASN A 284 -8.66 -6.40 25.30
C ASN A 284 -8.34 -7.66 24.45
N GLN A 285 -8.85 -7.75 23.22
CA GLN A 285 -8.55 -8.84 22.30
C GLN A 285 -7.67 -8.37 21.15
N VAL A 286 -6.73 -9.22 20.78
CA VAL A 286 -5.78 -8.96 19.68
C VAL A 286 -5.75 -10.13 18.70
N ILE A 287 -5.51 -9.82 17.44
CA ILE A 287 -5.09 -10.80 16.45
C ILE A 287 -3.56 -10.74 16.39
N THR A 288 -2.90 -11.84 16.64
CA THR A 288 -1.46 -11.97 16.48
C THR A 288 -1.14 -12.62 15.14
N SER A 289 -0.10 -12.14 14.47
CA SER A 289 0.44 -12.80 13.27
C SER A 289 1.86 -13.28 13.53
N THR A 290 2.19 -14.44 12.98
CA THR A 290 3.54 -15.02 12.99
C THR A 290 3.79 -15.67 11.63
N MET A 291 5.07 -15.84 11.27
CA MET A 291 5.45 -16.59 10.09
C MET A 291 5.70 -18.06 10.46
N ASP A 292 5.20 -18.96 9.61
CA ASP A 292 5.55 -20.37 9.59
C ASP A 292 6.00 -20.72 8.17
N GLY A 293 7.31 -20.74 7.95
CA GLY A 293 7.86 -20.84 6.61
C GLY A 293 7.47 -19.63 5.75
N GLN A 294 6.73 -19.86 4.67
CA GLN A 294 6.22 -18.80 3.77
C GLN A 294 4.76 -18.40 4.09
N SER A 295 4.16 -19.02 5.10
CA SER A 295 2.76 -18.81 5.44
C SER A 295 2.62 -17.84 6.61
N ILE A 296 1.60 -16.96 6.55
CA ILE A 296 1.21 -16.11 7.67
C ILE A 296 0.22 -16.90 8.53
N VAL A 297 0.54 -17.06 9.81
CA VAL A 297 -0.33 -17.72 10.79
C VAL A 297 -0.93 -16.64 11.68
N LEU A 298 -2.26 -16.58 11.72
CA LEU A 298 -2.99 -15.68 12.61
C LEU A 298 -3.39 -16.44 13.88
N ASN A 299 -3.15 -15.79 15.03
CA ASN A 299 -3.50 -16.33 16.34
C ASN A 299 -3.02 -17.75 16.55
N ARG A 300 -1.88 -17.96 17.06
CA ARG A 300 -1.14 -19.22 17.32
C ARG A 300 -1.93 -20.41 17.87
N PHE A 301 -3.26 -20.40 17.79
CA PHE A 301 -4.08 -21.54 18.15
C PHE A 301 -4.06 -22.57 17.05
N LYS A 302 -3.37 -23.62 17.36
CA LYS A 302 -3.27 -24.91 16.75
C LYS A 302 -4.58 -25.39 16.10
N SER A 303 -4.87 -24.98 14.92
CA SER A 303 -5.32 -25.92 13.90
C SER A 303 -4.13 -26.14 12.99
N ALA A 304 -3.77 -27.37 12.77
CA ALA A 304 -2.58 -27.77 12.03
C ALA A 304 -2.79 -27.67 10.52
N SER A 305 -3.50 -26.67 10.05
CA SER A 305 -3.65 -26.40 8.63
C SER A 305 -2.86 -25.15 8.29
N SER A 306 -1.82 -25.35 7.50
CA SER A 306 -1.13 -24.31 6.76
C SER A 306 -2.15 -23.51 5.96
N TYR A 307 -2.40 -22.26 6.38
CA TYR A 307 -3.22 -21.36 5.60
C TYR A 307 -2.42 -20.89 4.39
N GLU A 308 -2.54 -21.60 3.28
CA GLU A 308 -2.40 -21.01 1.94
C GLU A 308 -3.58 -20.09 1.59
N ALA A 309 -4.41 -19.74 2.54
CA ALA A 309 -5.45 -18.76 2.35
C ALA A 309 -4.76 -17.41 2.15
N GLY A 310 -4.75 -16.94 0.93
CA GLY A 310 -4.41 -15.55 0.66
C GLY A 310 -5.25 -14.68 1.59
N ILE A 311 -4.58 -14.00 2.53
CA ILE A 311 -5.23 -13.00 3.37
C ILE A 311 -5.62 -11.89 2.41
N GLU A 312 -6.85 -11.87 1.97
CA GLU A 312 -7.41 -10.74 1.25
C GLU A 312 -7.61 -9.60 2.23
N LEU A 313 -6.62 -8.71 2.30
CA LEU A 313 -6.76 -7.47 3.04
C LEU A 313 -7.68 -6.55 2.25
N LEU A 314 -8.91 -6.41 2.73
CA LEU A 314 -9.85 -5.46 2.17
C LEU A 314 -9.46 -4.06 2.64
N ARG A 315 -9.28 -3.16 1.69
CA ARG A 315 -8.89 -1.76 1.96
C ARG A 315 -10.11 -0.94 2.34
N ASN A 316 -9.97 -0.09 3.35
CA ASN A 316 -10.92 0.98 3.60
C ASN A 316 -10.80 2.02 2.47
N SER A 317 -11.91 2.40 1.90
CA SER A 317 -12.04 3.52 0.96
C SER A 317 -12.05 4.85 1.70
#